data_42f30e86adab6c682bd65ff8625da41c
#
_entry.id   42f30e86adab6c682bd65ff8625da41c
#
_cell.length_a   1.000
_cell.length_b   1.000
_cell.length_c   1.000
_cell.angle_alpha   90.00
_cell.angle_beta   90.00
_cell.angle_gamma   90.00
#
_symmetry.space_group_name_H-M   'P 1'
#
loop_
_entity.id
_entity.type
_entity.pdbx_description
1 polymer ?
#
loop_
_entity_poly.entity_id
_entity_poly.type
_entity_poly.pdbx_seq_one_letter_code
_entity_poly.pdbx_strand_id
1 'polypeptide(L)'
;MTAIVCVDKNWAIGRDNALLFHISADLKRFKALTTGKTVVMGKNTLLSLPGGRPLPDRRNLVVSTTMAPCEGVEVARSVGEAAALAGEDAVLMGGAQLYRALLPRCERVLVTQVDAAAEGADAFFPNLDAAPDWTAETVGEWQEENGLRFRYVDYVRRM
;
A
#
# COMPACT_ATOMS: atom_id res chain seq x y z
N MET A 1 -3.87 -10.09 6.78
CA MET A 1 -3.27 -9.21 5.75
C MET A 1 -3.04 -7.83 6.33
N THR A 2 -1.93 -7.25 6.01
CA THR A 2 -1.56 -5.90 6.46
C THR A 2 -1.46 -5.00 5.23
N ALA A 3 -2.10 -3.83 5.25
CA ALA A 3 -1.92 -2.84 4.20
C ALA A 3 -0.79 -1.90 4.57
N ILE A 4 -0.05 -1.43 3.57
CA ILE A 4 0.98 -0.40 3.74
C ILE A 4 0.71 0.71 2.73
N VAL A 5 0.74 1.96 3.18
CA VAL A 5 0.35 3.10 2.34
C VAL A 5 1.02 4.39 2.81
N CYS A 6 1.33 5.26 1.85
CA CYS A 6 1.81 6.61 2.11
C CYS A 6 0.72 7.60 1.66
N VAL A 7 0.26 8.44 2.57
CA VAL A 7 -0.84 9.37 2.33
C VAL A 7 -0.41 10.80 2.63
N ASP A 8 -1.04 11.77 1.95
CA ASP A 8 -0.94 13.18 2.30
C ASP A 8 -2.00 13.57 3.34
N LYS A 9 -2.15 14.85 3.63
CA LYS A 9 -3.13 15.36 4.61
C LYS A 9 -4.57 15.00 4.26
N ASN A 10 -4.86 14.77 2.99
CA ASN A 10 -6.20 14.48 2.48
C ASN A 10 -6.40 13.00 2.17
N TRP A 11 -5.49 12.15 2.66
CA TRP A 11 -5.49 10.72 2.35
C TRP A 11 -5.29 10.41 0.87
N ALA A 12 -4.67 11.33 0.14
CA ALA A 12 -4.29 11.12 -1.25
C ALA A 12 -3.07 10.20 -1.32
N ILE A 13 -3.04 9.30 -2.31
CA ILE A 13 -1.99 8.30 -2.47
C ILE A 13 -1.33 8.31 -3.85
N GLY A 14 -1.93 8.95 -4.84
CA GLY A 14 -1.37 8.93 -6.18
C GLY A 14 -1.92 9.98 -7.11
N ARG A 15 -1.18 10.16 -8.21
CA ARG A 15 -1.57 11.00 -9.34
C ARG A 15 -0.95 10.38 -10.59
N ASP A 16 -1.76 10.20 -11.64
CA ASP A 16 -1.30 9.63 -12.92
C ASP A 16 -0.53 8.32 -12.75
N ASN A 17 -1.04 7.44 -11.87
CA ASN A 17 -0.45 6.14 -11.56
C ASN A 17 0.97 6.20 -10.97
N ALA A 18 1.31 7.29 -10.29
CA ALA A 18 2.60 7.47 -9.64
C ALA A 18 2.42 7.88 -8.18
N LEU A 19 3.44 7.61 -7.37
CA LEU A 19 3.48 8.08 -5.98
C LEU A 19 3.53 9.60 -5.93
N LEU A 20 2.89 10.19 -4.93
CA LEU A 20 2.89 11.64 -4.73
C LEU A 20 4.23 12.16 -4.20
N PHE A 21 4.92 11.35 -3.41
CA PHE A 21 6.16 11.76 -2.74
C PHE A 21 7.21 10.68 -2.86
N HIS A 22 8.46 11.10 -2.99
CA HIS A 22 9.61 10.22 -2.97
C HIS A 22 10.37 10.43 -1.67
N ILE A 23 10.20 9.52 -0.71
CA ILE A 23 10.84 9.56 0.59
C ILE A 23 11.70 8.31 0.74
N SER A 24 13.03 8.48 0.71
CA SER A 24 13.97 7.35 0.74
C SER A 24 13.82 6.50 2.02
N ALA A 25 13.60 7.13 3.15
CA ALA A 25 13.38 6.42 4.42
C ALA A 25 12.15 5.53 4.35
N ASP A 26 11.09 5.99 3.69
CA ASP A 26 9.86 5.24 3.53
C ASP A 26 10.06 4.03 2.60
N LEU A 27 10.79 4.21 1.52
CA LEU A 27 11.11 3.13 0.58
C LEU A 27 11.97 2.05 1.25
N LYS A 28 12.92 2.44 2.08
CA LYS A 28 13.75 1.49 2.85
C LYS A 28 12.90 0.74 3.87
N ARG A 29 11.99 1.42 4.54
CA ARG A 29 11.06 0.79 5.49
C ARG A 29 10.16 -0.22 4.78
N PHE A 30 9.60 0.16 3.64
CA PHE A 30 8.77 -0.72 2.82
C PHE A 30 9.54 -1.99 2.44
N LYS A 31 10.77 -1.85 1.96
CA LYS A 31 11.61 -2.99 1.61
C LYS A 31 11.84 -3.91 2.82
N ALA A 32 12.18 -3.33 3.96
CA ALA A 32 12.42 -4.10 5.18
C ALA A 32 11.18 -4.87 5.64
N LEU A 33 10.00 -4.25 5.52
CA LEU A 33 8.73 -4.84 5.96
C LEU A 33 8.21 -5.91 5.01
N THR A 34 8.62 -5.90 3.74
CA THR A 34 8.04 -6.78 2.70
C THR A 34 8.99 -7.89 2.23
N THR A 35 10.29 -7.75 2.43
CA THR A 35 11.26 -8.77 1.98
C THR A 35 10.94 -10.15 2.59
N GLY A 36 10.88 -11.16 1.74
CA GLY A 36 10.53 -12.52 2.13
C GLY A 36 9.04 -12.77 2.27
N LYS A 37 8.21 -11.78 1.99
CA LYS A 37 6.76 -11.90 2.14
C LYS A 37 6.05 -11.87 0.78
N THR A 38 4.74 -12.16 0.80
CA THR A 38 3.88 -11.97 -0.35
C THR A 38 3.40 -10.52 -0.38
N VAL A 39 3.57 -9.86 -1.53
CA VAL A 39 3.00 -8.52 -1.77
C VAL A 39 1.84 -8.66 -2.75
N VAL A 40 0.73 -8.01 -2.43
CA VAL A 40 -0.50 -8.04 -3.23
C VAL A 40 -0.71 -6.67 -3.83
N MET A 41 -0.90 -6.62 -5.14
CA MET A 41 -1.03 -5.37 -5.87
C MET A 41 -1.95 -5.51 -7.08
N GLY A 42 -2.46 -4.38 -7.57
CA GLY A 42 -3.15 -4.33 -8.85
C GLY A 42 -2.16 -4.24 -10.01
N LYS A 43 -2.64 -4.47 -11.24
CA LYS A 43 -1.82 -4.41 -12.44
C LYS A 43 -1.13 -3.05 -12.61
N ASN A 44 -1.85 -1.95 -12.39
CA ASN A 44 -1.28 -0.62 -12.56
C ASN A 44 -0.18 -0.33 -11.54
N THR A 45 -0.29 -0.89 -10.35
CA THR A 45 0.78 -0.78 -9.35
C THR A 45 2.03 -1.50 -9.80
N LEU A 46 1.90 -2.72 -10.34
CA LEU A 46 3.04 -3.44 -10.92
C LEU A 46 3.71 -2.60 -12.02
N LEU A 47 2.92 -2.04 -12.93
CA LEU A 47 3.45 -1.24 -14.05
C LEU A 47 4.14 0.04 -13.57
N SER A 48 3.80 0.53 -12.39
CA SER A 48 4.42 1.73 -11.80
C SER A 48 5.76 1.44 -11.10
N LEU A 49 6.07 0.17 -10.86
CA LEU A 49 7.35 -0.21 -10.26
C LEU A 49 8.50 0.04 -11.24
N PRO A 50 9.74 0.20 -10.74
CA PRO A 50 10.88 0.45 -11.62
C PRO A 50 10.98 -0.59 -12.74
N GLY A 51 10.93 -0.13 -13.99
CA GLY A 51 10.94 -1.00 -15.16
C GLY A 51 9.70 -1.86 -15.35
N GLY A 52 8.64 -1.64 -14.58
CA GLY A 52 7.43 -2.47 -14.60
C GLY A 52 7.70 -3.90 -14.14
N ARG A 53 8.72 -4.11 -13.33
CA ARG A 53 9.18 -5.43 -12.91
C ARG A 53 8.72 -5.78 -11.50
N PRO A 54 8.50 -7.07 -11.21
CA PRO A 54 8.16 -7.51 -9.86
C PRO A 54 9.27 -7.17 -8.87
N LEU A 55 8.88 -7.01 -7.61
CA LEU A 55 9.83 -6.73 -6.53
C LEU A 55 10.70 -7.95 -6.26
N PRO A 56 12.03 -7.79 -6.19
CA PRO A 56 12.92 -8.93 -5.90
C PRO A 56 12.73 -9.39 -4.45
N ASP A 57 13.04 -10.68 -4.21
CA ASP A 57 13.02 -11.32 -2.88
C ASP A 57 11.63 -11.29 -2.22
N ARG A 58 10.57 -11.19 -3.01
CA ARG A 58 9.18 -11.23 -2.57
C ARG A 58 8.35 -12.06 -3.53
N ARG A 59 7.28 -12.64 -3.01
CA ARG A 59 6.27 -13.26 -3.86
C ARG A 59 5.33 -12.17 -4.33
N ASN A 60 5.26 -11.93 -5.64
CA ASN A 60 4.43 -10.88 -6.23
C ASN A 60 3.12 -11.47 -6.71
N LEU A 61 2.01 -11.08 -6.10
CA LEU A 61 0.68 -11.52 -6.46
C LEU A 61 -0.10 -10.32 -7.01
N VAL A 62 -0.45 -10.39 -8.30
CA VAL A 62 -1.15 -9.31 -9.01
C VAL A 62 -2.59 -9.70 -9.22
N VAL A 63 -3.52 -8.81 -8.84
CA VAL A 63 -4.94 -8.99 -9.09
C VAL A 63 -5.29 -8.34 -10.42
N SER A 64 -5.68 -9.17 -11.41
CA SER A 64 -6.03 -8.69 -12.75
C SER A 64 -6.91 -9.70 -13.45
N THR A 65 -7.96 -9.23 -14.12
CA THR A 65 -8.83 -10.07 -14.94
C THR A 65 -8.24 -10.40 -16.30
N THR A 66 -7.25 -9.64 -16.75
CA THR A 66 -6.74 -9.71 -18.12
C THR A 66 -5.27 -10.07 -18.25
N MET A 67 -4.46 -9.77 -17.22
CA MET A 67 -3.02 -9.97 -17.28
C MET A 67 -2.65 -11.46 -17.33
N ALA A 68 -1.71 -11.84 -18.19
CA ALA A 68 -1.14 -13.17 -18.19
C ALA A 68 -0.06 -13.29 -17.11
N PRO A 69 0.06 -14.45 -16.41
CA PRO A 69 1.18 -14.70 -15.54
C PRO A 69 2.50 -14.61 -16.30
N CYS A 70 3.52 -14.13 -15.63
CA CYS A 70 4.87 -14.04 -16.18
C CYS A 70 5.90 -14.35 -15.08
N GLU A 71 7.17 -14.40 -15.48
CA GLU A 71 8.23 -14.74 -14.53
C GLU A 71 8.25 -13.80 -13.33
N GLY A 72 8.22 -14.38 -12.13
CA GLY A 72 8.21 -13.63 -10.88
C GLY A 72 6.87 -13.05 -10.48
N VAL A 73 5.80 -13.30 -11.27
CA VAL A 73 4.47 -12.74 -11.02
C VAL A 73 3.43 -13.85 -11.06
N GLU A 74 2.68 -14.00 -9.99
CA GLU A 74 1.45 -14.81 -9.96
C GLU A 74 0.26 -13.88 -10.17
N VAL A 75 -0.78 -14.37 -10.81
CA VAL A 75 -1.98 -13.58 -11.10
C VAL A 75 -3.19 -14.21 -10.43
N ALA A 76 -3.94 -13.39 -9.69
CA ALA A 76 -5.26 -13.74 -9.18
C ALA A 76 -6.31 -13.03 -10.04
N ARG A 77 -7.37 -13.73 -10.38
CA ARG A 77 -8.42 -13.21 -11.28
C ARG A 77 -9.52 -12.45 -10.55
N SER A 78 -9.54 -12.55 -9.22
CA SER A 78 -10.52 -11.86 -8.40
C SER A 78 -9.91 -11.50 -7.04
N VAL A 79 -10.58 -10.60 -6.33
CA VAL A 79 -10.21 -10.21 -4.98
C VAL A 79 -10.29 -11.42 -4.04
N GLY A 80 -11.33 -12.25 -4.17
CA GLY A 80 -11.49 -13.46 -3.37
C GLY A 80 -10.37 -14.46 -3.58
N GLU A 81 -9.98 -14.68 -4.84
CA GLU A 81 -8.86 -15.56 -5.18
C GLU A 81 -7.55 -15.02 -4.61
N ALA A 82 -7.32 -13.72 -4.71
CA ALA A 82 -6.13 -13.08 -4.16
C ALA A 82 -6.05 -13.28 -2.64
N ALA A 83 -7.15 -13.09 -1.94
CA ALA A 83 -7.19 -13.29 -0.49
C ALA A 83 -6.86 -14.74 -0.10
N ALA A 84 -7.37 -15.69 -0.87
CA ALA A 84 -7.11 -17.11 -0.62
C ALA A 84 -5.64 -17.50 -0.89
N LEU A 85 -5.05 -16.95 -1.95
CA LEU A 85 -3.68 -17.25 -2.35
C LEU A 85 -2.61 -16.52 -1.52
N ALA A 86 -2.95 -15.35 -1.00
CA ALA A 86 -1.97 -14.45 -0.38
C ALA A 86 -1.42 -14.96 0.94
N GLY A 87 -2.27 -15.58 1.77
CA GLY A 87 -1.90 -15.98 3.11
C GLY A 87 -2.00 -14.83 4.13
N GLU A 88 -1.80 -15.18 5.40
CA GLU A 88 -2.02 -14.24 6.51
C GLU A 88 -0.95 -13.14 6.59
N ASP A 89 0.28 -13.43 6.18
CA ASP A 89 1.41 -12.50 6.28
C ASP A 89 1.54 -11.59 5.07
N ALA A 90 0.59 -11.64 4.14
CA ALA A 90 0.65 -10.85 2.93
C ALA A 90 0.53 -9.34 3.23
N VAL A 91 1.21 -8.55 2.41
CA VAL A 91 1.19 -7.09 2.48
C VAL A 91 0.49 -6.53 1.24
N LEU A 92 -0.59 -5.79 1.48
CA LEU A 92 -1.34 -5.12 0.42
C LEU A 92 -0.70 -3.76 0.12
N MET A 93 -0.28 -3.55 -1.12
CA MET A 93 0.48 -2.34 -1.48
C MET A 93 -0.21 -1.41 -2.51
N GLY A 94 -1.44 -1.70 -2.91
CA GLY A 94 -2.21 -0.80 -3.74
C GLY A 94 -2.68 -1.41 -5.06
N GLY A 95 -3.35 -0.69 -5.88
CA GLY A 95 -3.76 0.71 -5.75
C GLY A 95 -5.08 0.97 -5.04
N ALA A 96 -5.65 2.14 -5.30
CA ALA A 96 -6.82 2.64 -4.58
C ALA A 96 -8.01 1.67 -4.59
N GLN A 97 -8.34 1.10 -5.72
CA GLN A 97 -9.45 0.15 -5.83
C GLN A 97 -9.18 -1.11 -5.02
N LEU A 98 -7.97 -1.62 -5.09
CA LEU A 98 -7.60 -2.85 -4.39
C LEU A 98 -7.53 -2.63 -2.88
N TYR A 99 -7.07 -1.47 -2.44
CA TYR A 99 -7.13 -1.12 -1.02
C TYR A 99 -8.56 -1.17 -0.50
N ARG A 100 -9.51 -0.55 -1.20
CA ARG A 100 -10.92 -0.57 -0.79
C ARG A 100 -11.49 -1.98 -0.76
N ALA A 101 -11.16 -2.78 -1.77
CA ALA A 101 -11.69 -4.14 -1.90
C ALA A 101 -11.14 -5.08 -0.82
N LEU A 102 -9.87 -4.96 -0.45
CA LEU A 102 -9.22 -5.86 0.49
C LEU A 102 -9.08 -5.31 1.92
N LEU A 103 -9.36 -4.02 2.14
CA LEU A 103 -9.31 -3.44 3.47
C LEU A 103 -10.16 -4.20 4.50
N PRO A 104 -11.36 -4.70 4.16
CA PRO A 104 -12.13 -5.52 5.10
C PRO A 104 -11.42 -6.79 5.58
N ARG A 105 -10.42 -7.25 4.84
CA ARG A 105 -9.63 -8.44 5.20
C ARG A 105 -8.31 -8.09 5.88
N CYS A 106 -8.03 -6.81 6.06
CA CYS A 106 -6.83 -6.35 6.76
C CYS A 106 -7.12 -6.17 8.25
N GLU A 107 -6.16 -6.53 9.07
CA GLU A 107 -6.20 -6.33 10.53
C GLU A 107 -5.46 -5.08 10.93
N ARG A 108 -4.52 -4.66 10.09
CA ARG A 108 -3.59 -3.57 10.37
C ARG A 108 -3.29 -2.80 9.10
N VAL A 109 -3.13 -1.49 9.24
CA VAL A 109 -2.68 -0.61 8.16
C VAL A 109 -1.49 0.20 8.67
N LEU A 110 -0.35 0.07 7.99
CA LEU A 110 0.87 0.83 8.29
C LEU A 110 0.88 2.06 7.40
N VAL A 111 0.65 3.22 7.99
CA VAL A 111 0.50 4.48 7.25
C VAL A 111 1.72 5.36 7.44
N THR A 112 2.25 5.86 6.32
CA THR A 112 3.17 7.00 6.33
C THR A 112 2.34 8.24 6.05
N GLN A 113 2.23 9.12 7.03
CA GLN A 113 1.52 10.39 6.91
C GLN A 113 2.49 11.49 6.52
N VAL A 114 2.26 12.13 5.38
CA VAL A 114 3.07 13.27 4.92
C VAL A 114 2.34 14.57 5.24
N ASP A 115 3.04 15.50 5.88
CA ASP A 115 2.50 16.81 6.26
C ASP A 115 2.52 17.76 5.06
N ALA A 116 1.75 17.41 4.05
CA ALA A 116 1.60 18.19 2.82
C ALA A 116 0.29 17.82 2.15
N ALA A 117 -0.21 18.69 1.30
CA ALA A 117 -1.38 18.44 0.46
C ALA A 117 -0.93 18.46 -1.00
N ALA A 118 -1.00 17.33 -1.68
CA ALA A 118 -0.59 17.23 -3.08
C ALA A 118 -1.65 17.80 -4.00
N GLU A 119 -1.22 18.58 -5.00
CA GLU A 119 -2.12 19.10 -6.01
C GLU A 119 -2.43 18.04 -7.06
N GLY A 120 -3.66 18.01 -7.52
CA GLY A 120 -4.06 17.16 -8.63
C GLY A 120 -4.05 15.66 -8.32
N ALA A 121 -4.07 15.27 -7.06
CA ALA A 121 -4.17 13.87 -6.70
C ALA A 121 -5.48 13.27 -7.23
N ASP A 122 -5.40 12.06 -7.77
CA ASP A 122 -6.55 11.37 -8.37
C ASP A 122 -6.84 10.01 -7.72
N ALA A 123 -6.01 9.57 -6.81
CA ALA A 123 -6.20 8.32 -6.07
C ALA A 123 -6.11 8.58 -4.57
N PHE A 124 -7.02 7.97 -3.81
CA PHE A 124 -7.15 8.21 -2.36
C PHE A 124 -7.33 6.90 -1.61
N PHE A 125 -6.81 6.89 -0.38
CA PHE A 125 -7.05 5.82 0.59
C PHE A 125 -8.21 6.25 1.51
N PRO A 126 -9.04 5.32 1.98
CA PRO A 126 -10.11 5.67 2.93
C PRO A 126 -9.55 6.38 4.18
N ASN A 127 -10.23 7.43 4.62
CA ASN A 127 -9.82 8.17 5.82
C ASN A 127 -10.06 7.31 7.07
N LEU A 128 -9.02 6.72 7.60
CA LEU A 128 -9.12 5.84 8.77
C LEU A 128 -9.44 6.60 10.06
N ASP A 129 -9.13 7.89 10.12
CA ASP A 129 -9.47 8.70 11.29
C ASP A 129 -10.99 8.95 11.39
N ALA A 130 -11.68 8.91 10.27
CA ALA A 130 -13.13 9.05 10.21
C ALA A 130 -13.85 7.70 10.21
N ALA A 131 -13.13 6.57 10.12
CA ALA A 131 -13.72 5.24 10.04
C ALA A 131 -13.92 4.65 11.45
N PRO A 132 -15.16 4.25 11.81
CA PRO A 132 -15.42 3.74 13.16
C PRO A 132 -14.74 2.41 13.47
N ASP A 133 -14.39 1.64 12.44
CA ASP A 133 -13.79 0.30 12.60
C ASP A 133 -12.28 0.33 12.83
N TRP A 134 -11.66 1.50 12.76
CA TRP A 134 -10.22 1.65 12.83
C TRP A 134 -9.81 2.60 13.95
N THR A 135 -8.67 2.34 14.57
CA THR A 135 -8.08 3.21 15.57
C THR A 135 -6.56 3.24 15.41
N ALA A 136 -5.97 4.40 15.67
CA ALA A 136 -4.52 4.53 15.70
C ALA A 136 -3.99 3.86 16.97
N GLU A 137 -3.15 2.84 16.81
CA GLU A 137 -2.50 2.14 17.92
C GLU A 137 -1.20 2.83 18.32
N THR A 138 -0.41 3.22 17.33
CA THR A 138 0.89 3.86 17.51
C THR A 138 0.99 5.07 16.60
N VAL A 139 1.40 6.20 17.16
CA VAL A 139 1.66 7.42 16.40
C VAL A 139 3.11 7.82 16.62
N GLY A 140 3.92 7.75 15.56
CA GLY A 140 5.33 8.08 15.62
C GLY A 140 5.58 9.59 15.65
N GLU A 141 6.81 9.95 15.90
CA GLU A 141 7.22 11.35 15.89
C GLU A 141 7.44 11.83 14.45
N TRP A 142 7.25 13.13 14.23
CA TRP A 142 7.51 13.74 12.95
C TRP A 142 9.00 13.69 12.62
N GLN A 143 9.30 13.31 11.38
CA GLN A 143 10.63 13.26 10.80
C GLN A 143 10.66 14.18 9.58
N GLU A 144 11.84 14.47 9.05
CA GLU A 144 11.98 15.30 7.87
C GLU A 144 13.00 14.69 6.91
N GLU A 145 12.68 14.73 5.62
CA GLU A 145 13.59 14.37 4.53
C GLU A 145 13.32 15.29 3.36
N ASN A 146 14.36 16.03 2.91
CA ASN A 146 14.28 16.93 1.76
C ASN A 146 13.12 17.93 1.83
N GLY A 147 12.87 18.48 3.02
CA GLY A 147 11.81 19.46 3.22
C GLY A 147 10.42 18.88 3.42
N LEU A 148 10.27 17.56 3.39
CA LEU A 148 9.00 16.90 3.66
C LEU A 148 8.98 16.38 5.08
N ARG A 149 7.95 16.77 5.84
CA ARG A 149 7.69 16.18 7.15
C ARG A 149 6.78 14.98 7.00
N PHE A 150 7.12 13.92 7.69
CA PHE A 150 6.31 12.69 7.67
C PHE A 150 6.43 11.97 9.00
N ARG A 151 5.46 11.11 9.27
CA ARG A 151 5.49 10.22 10.44
C ARG A 151 4.82 8.89 10.10
N TYR A 152 5.08 7.88 10.92
CA TYR A 152 4.47 6.58 10.80
C TYR A 152 3.35 6.42 11.82
N VAL A 153 2.19 5.97 11.36
CA VAL A 153 1.03 5.71 12.22
C VAL A 153 0.52 4.31 11.89
N ASP A 154 0.42 3.48 12.90
CA ASP A 154 -0.11 2.12 12.77
C ASP A 154 -1.57 2.14 13.20
N TYR A 155 -2.46 1.78 12.27
CA TYR A 155 -3.87 1.62 12.55
C TYR A 155 -4.21 0.15 12.71
N VAL A 156 -5.07 -0.15 13.67
CA VAL A 156 -5.58 -1.50 13.88
C VAL A 156 -7.09 -1.48 13.85
N ARG A 157 -7.67 -2.62 13.49
CA ARG A 157 -9.11 -2.78 13.46
C ARG A 157 -9.64 -2.84 14.89
N ARG A 158 -10.73 -2.13 15.15
CA ARG A 158 -11.42 -2.23 16.44
C ARG A 158 -12.10 -3.58 16.54
N MET A 159 -11.96 -4.19 17.69
CA MET A 159 -12.61 -5.48 18.02
C MET A 159 -13.98 -5.24 18.64
#